data_21eae88fedb7bf5a80d5c4d09f971cf0
#
_entry.id   21eae88fedb7bf5a80d5c4d09f971cf0
#
_cell.length_a   1.000
_cell.length_b   1.000
_cell.length_c   1.000
_cell.angle_alpha   90.00
_cell.angle_beta   90.00
_cell.angle_gamma   90.00
#
_symmetry.space_group_name_H-M   'P 1'
#
loop_
_entity.id
_entity.type
_entity.pdbx_description
1 polymer ?
#
loop_
_entity_poly.entity_id
_entity_poly.type
_entity_poly.pdbx_seq_one_letter_code
_entity_poly.pdbx_strand_id
1 'polypeptide(L)'
;RQRCSCGADVKHDYEACLNDITRIVKDIVWGDAEQVRTLFRYTNDPSVPASVGRLAEQIGTLIVQKEVREFQLENLIEDLFSTRTALAQARHDPLTGLPNRAMFEEMLHKACGSALECGSGLALLLVDFDRFKEVNDSLGHAAGDELLVQGAARLRGCVGDRGLVGRMGGDEFAVLLIDLAEKDVLRTAECILEAIRAPFPLQEGEARISSSVGVAFHSLEAATPARLLKNADVAMYRAKGEGRDRLWRYRPSTFTDSGYGRVF
;
A
#
# COMPACT_ATOMS: atom_id res chain seq x y z
N ARG A 1 51.44 64.31 29.10
CA ARG A 1 51.54 62.84 28.95
C ARG A 1 50.46 62.22 29.84
N GLN A 2 49.27 62.05 29.33
CA GLN A 2 48.23 61.23 29.95
C GLN A 2 48.27 59.87 29.25
N ARG A 3 48.62 58.81 29.93
CA ARG A 3 48.46 57.40 29.48
C ARG A 3 47.00 57.02 29.75
N CYS A 4 46.24 56.77 28.72
CA CYS A 4 44.94 56.12 28.83
C CYS A 4 45.16 54.67 29.28
N SER A 5 44.65 54.35 30.47
CA SER A 5 44.64 52.99 31.09
C SER A 5 43.44 52.13 30.62
N CYS A 6 42.92 52.35 29.42
CA CYS A 6 41.73 51.73 28.90
C CYS A 6 41.88 50.40 28.15
N GLY A 7 43.11 49.91 28.00
CA GLY A 7 43.33 48.75 27.11
C GLY A 7 43.23 47.37 27.74
N ALA A 8 43.35 47.27 29.07
CA ALA A 8 43.41 45.96 29.75
C ALA A 8 42.00 45.53 30.20
N ASP A 9 41.13 46.44 30.69
CA ASP A 9 39.80 46.12 31.21
C ASP A 9 38.84 45.70 30.08
N VAL A 10 38.93 46.37 28.92
CA VAL A 10 38.05 46.02 27.75
C VAL A 10 38.37 44.65 27.16
N LYS A 11 39.66 44.22 27.21
CA LYS A 11 40.04 42.94 26.72
C LYS A 11 39.61 41.78 27.62
N HIS A 12 39.55 42.04 28.92
CA HIS A 12 39.16 41.03 29.91
C HIS A 12 37.64 40.78 29.88
N ASP A 13 36.86 41.84 29.72
CA ASP A 13 35.42 41.76 29.54
C ASP A 13 35.03 41.02 28.25
N TYR A 14 35.78 41.19 27.16
CA TYR A 14 35.47 40.59 25.87
C TYR A 14 35.68 39.07 25.90
N GLU A 15 36.78 38.57 26.48
CA GLU A 15 37.07 37.12 26.62
C GLU A 15 36.07 36.44 27.57
N ALA A 16 35.67 37.09 28.65
CA ALA A 16 34.71 36.57 29.59
C ALA A 16 33.35 36.37 28.93
N CYS A 17 32.84 37.34 28.17
CA CYS A 17 31.60 37.24 27.43
C CYS A 17 31.61 36.16 26.36
N LEU A 18 32.72 35.98 25.59
CA LEU A 18 32.85 34.95 24.58
C LEU A 18 32.87 33.54 25.20
N ASN A 19 33.56 33.38 26.33
CA ASN A 19 33.59 32.08 27.03
C ASN A 19 32.20 31.72 27.57
N ASP A 20 31.45 32.67 28.08
CA ASP A 20 30.09 32.45 28.55
C ASP A 20 29.13 32.06 27.40
N ILE A 21 29.17 32.80 26.28
CA ILE A 21 28.37 32.46 25.10
C ILE A 21 28.74 31.06 24.61
N THR A 22 30.02 30.71 24.58
CA THR A 22 30.49 29.38 24.16
C THR A 22 29.94 28.28 25.07
N ARG A 23 29.88 28.53 26.39
CA ARG A 23 29.30 27.60 27.35
C ARG A 23 27.80 27.45 27.10
N ILE A 24 27.06 28.53 27.00
CA ILE A 24 25.61 28.55 26.74
C ILE A 24 25.28 27.79 25.44
N VAL A 25 26.03 28.04 24.36
CA VAL A 25 25.83 27.32 23.08
C VAL A 25 26.08 25.81 23.23
N LYS A 26 27.09 25.40 23.99
CA LYS A 26 27.33 24.00 24.29
C LYS A 26 26.15 23.39 25.06
N ASP A 27 25.67 24.05 26.11
CA ASP A 27 24.54 23.58 26.91
C ASP A 27 23.27 23.40 26.05
N ILE A 28 23.00 24.34 25.15
CA ILE A 28 21.88 24.23 24.17
C ILE A 28 22.07 23.04 23.22
N VAL A 29 23.28 22.82 22.70
CA VAL A 29 23.57 21.69 21.82
C VAL A 29 23.37 20.34 22.54
N TRP A 30 23.58 20.29 23.87
CA TRP A 30 23.36 19.10 24.69
C TRP A 30 21.91 18.97 25.22
N GLY A 31 20.98 19.86 24.79
CA GLY A 31 19.55 19.70 25.02
C GLY A 31 18.90 20.68 26.00
N ASP A 32 19.65 21.66 26.52
CA ASP A 32 19.10 22.71 27.40
C ASP A 32 18.59 23.91 26.58
N ALA A 33 17.40 23.76 25.98
CA ALA A 33 16.77 24.81 25.17
C ALA A 33 16.39 26.06 25.98
N GLU A 34 16.31 25.99 27.30
CA GLU A 34 15.99 27.16 28.16
C GLU A 34 17.13 28.19 28.13
N GLN A 35 18.34 27.74 27.87
CA GLN A 35 19.52 28.58 27.72
C GLN A 35 19.49 29.54 26.50
N VAL A 36 18.63 29.30 25.53
CA VAL A 36 18.43 30.22 24.37
C VAL A 36 18.01 31.61 24.85
N ARG A 37 17.15 31.69 25.89
CA ARG A 37 16.74 32.96 26.48
C ARG A 37 17.91 33.72 27.10
N THR A 38 18.90 32.99 27.61
CA THR A 38 20.08 33.59 28.21
C THR A 38 20.98 34.24 27.15
N LEU A 39 21.08 33.63 25.95
CA LEU A 39 21.77 34.26 24.80
C LEU A 39 21.18 35.62 24.42
N PHE A 40 19.86 35.75 24.39
CA PHE A 40 19.20 37.02 24.08
C PHE A 40 19.37 38.10 25.13
N ARG A 41 19.77 37.79 26.37
CA ARG A 41 20.11 38.84 27.38
C ARG A 41 21.36 39.64 26.95
N TYR A 42 22.30 39.01 26.25
CA TYR A 42 23.50 39.68 25.77
C TYR A 42 23.22 40.75 24.70
N THR A 43 22.08 40.70 23.99
CA THR A 43 21.73 41.62 22.91
C THR A 43 21.33 43.00 23.45
N ASN A 44 20.78 43.09 24.67
CA ASN A 44 20.24 44.31 25.26
C ASN A 44 21.01 44.78 26.51
N ASP A 45 22.15 44.15 26.82
CA ASP A 45 22.98 44.53 27.95
C ASP A 45 24.00 45.62 27.54
N PRO A 46 23.89 46.85 28.06
CA PRO A 46 24.78 47.94 27.69
C PRO A 46 26.22 47.73 28.17
N SER A 47 26.47 46.79 29.09
CA SER A 47 27.83 46.46 29.54
C SER A 47 28.55 45.53 28.56
N VAL A 48 27.85 44.90 27.63
CA VAL A 48 28.37 43.99 26.64
C VAL A 48 28.83 44.71 25.38
N PRO A 49 30.05 44.44 24.83
CA PRO A 49 30.46 45.02 23.57
C PRO A 49 29.45 44.71 22.44
N ALA A 50 29.09 45.72 21.64
CA ALA A 50 28.07 45.64 20.60
C ALA A 50 28.30 44.52 19.56
N SER A 51 29.56 44.11 19.33
CA SER A 51 29.94 42.99 18.47
C SER A 51 29.58 41.62 19.07
N VAL A 52 29.71 41.49 20.38
CA VAL A 52 29.34 40.28 21.13
C VAL A 52 27.81 40.13 21.21
N GLY A 53 27.11 41.24 21.45
CA GLY A 53 25.65 41.26 21.43
C GLY A 53 25.07 40.83 20.07
N ARG A 54 25.63 41.33 18.96
CA ARG A 54 25.22 40.89 17.60
C ARG A 54 25.51 39.41 17.33
N LEU A 55 26.64 38.91 17.82
CA LEU A 55 26.98 37.49 17.68
C LEU A 55 25.98 36.62 18.46
N ALA A 56 25.66 36.99 19.69
CA ALA A 56 24.67 36.27 20.49
C ALA A 56 23.27 36.26 19.82
N GLU A 57 22.86 37.37 19.22
CA GLU A 57 21.62 37.48 18.47
C GLU A 57 21.61 36.55 17.25
N GLN A 58 22.68 36.53 16.46
CA GLN A 58 22.79 35.67 15.29
C GLN A 58 22.78 34.17 15.67
N ILE A 59 23.49 33.81 16.72
CA ILE A 59 23.50 32.41 17.22
C ILE A 59 22.09 32.06 17.74
N GLY A 60 21.48 32.87 18.54
CA GLY A 60 20.12 32.65 19.05
C GLY A 60 19.11 32.47 17.92
N THR A 61 19.19 33.28 16.88
CA THR A 61 18.32 33.20 15.71
C THR A 61 18.55 31.88 14.95
N LEU A 62 19.80 31.46 14.76
CA LEU A 62 20.10 30.17 14.09
C LEU A 62 19.59 28.98 14.89
N ILE A 63 19.68 29.01 16.22
CA ILE A 63 19.18 27.94 17.08
C ILE A 63 17.66 27.85 16.97
N VAL A 64 16.95 28.97 17.07
CA VAL A 64 15.48 29.01 16.90
C VAL A 64 15.07 28.51 15.51
N GLN A 65 15.77 28.92 14.46
CA GLN A 65 15.50 28.44 13.10
C GLN A 65 15.73 26.94 12.97
N LYS A 66 16.76 26.39 13.63
CA LYS A 66 17.03 24.95 13.67
C LYS A 66 15.88 24.20 14.35
N GLU A 67 15.45 24.64 15.53
CA GLU A 67 14.35 24.00 16.27
C GLU A 67 13.05 24.02 15.48
N VAL A 68 12.72 25.15 14.87
CA VAL A 68 11.53 25.27 14.00
C VAL A 68 11.62 24.29 12.83
N ARG A 69 12.79 24.15 12.22
CA ARG A 69 13.02 23.25 11.10
C ARG A 69 12.92 21.77 11.52
N GLU A 70 13.49 21.42 12.67
CA GLU A 70 13.39 20.08 13.24
C GLU A 70 11.93 19.72 13.53
N PHE A 71 11.19 20.60 14.18
CA PHE A 71 9.75 20.42 14.42
C PHE A 71 8.94 20.27 13.13
N GLN A 72 9.24 21.06 12.09
CA GLN A 72 8.60 20.93 10.77
C GLN A 72 8.91 19.58 10.11
N LEU A 73 10.16 19.11 10.21
CA LEU A 73 10.56 17.81 9.66
C LEU A 73 9.86 16.64 10.40
N GLU A 74 9.76 16.71 11.72
CA GLU A 74 9.07 15.68 12.51
C GLU A 74 7.60 15.60 12.13
N ASN A 75 6.89 16.73 12.05
CA ASN A 75 5.51 16.76 11.61
C ASN A 75 5.33 16.22 10.18
N LEU A 76 6.22 16.59 9.25
CA LEU A 76 6.18 16.10 7.89
C LEU A 76 6.40 14.58 7.80
N ILE A 77 7.30 14.05 8.61
CA ILE A 77 7.54 12.60 8.71
C ILE A 77 6.28 11.89 9.23
N GLU A 78 5.64 12.43 10.24
CA GLU A 78 4.41 11.88 10.81
C GLU A 78 3.25 11.90 9.80
N ASP A 79 3.08 13.00 9.06
CA ASP A 79 2.11 13.12 7.97
C ASP A 79 2.38 12.14 6.83
N LEU A 80 3.63 11.97 6.44
CA LEU A 80 4.02 11.00 5.42
C LEU A 80 3.75 9.55 5.89
N PHE A 81 4.03 9.25 7.15
CA PHE A 81 3.79 7.93 7.73
C PHE A 81 2.30 7.60 7.80
N SER A 82 1.49 8.56 8.25
CA SER A 82 0.02 8.42 8.32
C SER A 82 -0.59 8.26 6.93
N THR A 83 -0.18 9.09 5.97
CA THR A 83 -0.64 9.02 4.57
C THR A 83 -0.25 7.69 3.91
N ARG A 84 0.98 7.22 4.14
CA ARG A 84 1.45 5.93 3.61
C ARG A 84 0.67 4.75 4.21
N THR A 85 0.38 4.81 5.50
CA THR A 85 -0.40 3.78 6.19
C THR A 85 -1.84 3.75 5.69
N ALA A 86 -2.47 4.92 5.56
CA ALA A 86 -3.81 5.06 5.00
C ALA A 86 -3.88 4.54 3.54
N LEU A 87 -2.87 4.87 2.72
CA LEU A 87 -2.78 4.38 1.35
C LEU A 87 -2.59 2.85 1.29
N ALA A 88 -1.76 2.28 2.17
CA ALA A 88 -1.56 0.84 2.25
C ALA A 88 -2.85 0.12 2.67
N GLN A 89 -3.60 0.66 3.64
CA GLN A 89 -4.90 0.14 4.06
C GLN A 89 -5.94 0.29 2.95
N ALA A 90 -5.94 1.40 2.20
CA ALA A 90 -6.84 1.61 1.07
C ALA A 90 -6.59 0.67 -0.12
N ARG A 91 -5.48 -0.07 -0.15
CA ARG A 91 -5.09 -0.99 -1.25
C ARG A 91 -5.42 -2.45 -0.99
N HIS A 92 -5.78 -2.81 0.24
CA HIS A 92 -6.15 -4.17 0.60
C HIS A 92 -7.62 -4.26 1.03
N ASP A 93 -8.20 -5.41 0.82
CA ASP A 93 -9.52 -5.74 1.35
C ASP A 93 -9.43 -5.95 2.87
N PRO A 94 -10.17 -5.20 3.70
CA PRO A 94 -10.02 -5.25 5.15
C PRO A 94 -10.44 -6.58 5.77
N LEU A 95 -11.29 -7.36 5.09
CA LEU A 95 -11.77 -8.65 5.58
C LEU A 95 -10.75 -9.76 5.33
N THR A 96 -10.27 -9.87 4.10
CA THR A 96 -9.43 -11.01 3.65
C THR A 96 -7.94 -10.69 3.66
N GLY A 97 -7.55 -9.42 3.77
CA GLY A 97 -6.16 -8.96 3.67
C GLY A 97 -5.56 -9.09 2.26
N LEU A 98 -6.34 -9.53 1.27
CA LEU A 98 -5.91 -9.60 -0.13
C LEU A 98 -5.82 -8.21 -0.76
N PRO A 99 -5.04 -8.02 -1.82
CA PRO A 99 -5.18 -6.89 -2.71
C PRO A 99 -6.65 -6.65 -3.06
N ASN A 100 -7.12 -5.41 -2.88
CA ASN A 100 -8.45 -5.05 -3.31
C ASN A 100 -8.48 -4.81 -4.84
N ARG A 101 -9.66 -4.51 -5.36
CA ARG A 101 -9.87 -4.28 -6.80
C ARG A 101 -8.90 -3.26 -7.39
N ALA A 102 -8.70 -2.12 -6.72
CA ALA A 102 -7.85 -1.04 -7.22
C ALA A 102 -6.38 -1.48 -7.31
N MET A 103 -5.87 -2.13 -6.26
CA MET A 103 -4.50 -2.67 -6.25
C MET A 103 -4.33 -3.78 -7.28
N PHE A 104 -5.31 -4.69 -7.39
CA PHE A 104 -5.24 -5.78 -8.35
C PHE A 104 -5.22 -5.28 -9.80
N GLU A 105 -6.08 -4.32 -10.14
CA GLU A 105 -6.11 -3.71 -11.48
C GLU A 105 -4.80 -3.00 -11.83
N GLU A 106 -4.16 -2.30 -10.88
CA GLU A 106 -2.83 -1.71 -11.08
C GLU A 106 -1.77 -2.78 -11.37
N MET A 107 -1.77 -3.88 -10.64
CA MET A 107 -0.82 -4.98 -10.85
C MET A 107 -1.08 -5.70 -12.17
N LEU A 108 -2.34 -5.87 -12.57
CA LEU A 108 -2.72 -6.39 -13.86
C LEU A 108 -2.21 -5.50 -15.00
N HIS A 109 -2.33 -4.18 -14.87
CA HIS A 109 -1.78 -3.22 -15.83
C HIS A 109 -0.28 -3.38 -16.02
N LYS A 110 0.47 -3.47 -14.91
CA LYS A 110 1.93 -3.67 -14.95
C LYS A 110 2.30 -5.01 -15.61
N ALA A 111 1.59 -6.07 -15.24
CA ALA A 111 1.84 -7.40 -15.78
C ALA A 111 1.56 -7.49 -17.28
N CYS A 112 0.48 -6.86 -17.78
CA CYS A 112 0.20 -6.78 -19.21
C CYS A 112 1.29 -6.04 -19.99
N GLY A 113 1.81 -4.92 -19.44
CA GLY A 113 2.92 -4.19 -20.05
C GLY A 113 4.18 -5.04 -20.15
N SER A 114 4.58 -5.68 -19.06
CA SER A 114 5.76 -6.57 -19.04
C SER A 114 5.60 -7.80 -19.94
N ALA A 115 4.40 -8.37 -20.03
CA ALA A 115 4.13 -9.52 -20.88
C ALA A 115 4.29 -9.18 -22.38
N LEU A 116 3.91 -7.96 -22.78
CA LEU A 116 4.11 -7.46 -24.15
C LEU A 116 5.59 -7.26 -24.48
N GLU A 117 6.38 -6.75 -23.52
CA GLU A 117 7.80 -6.47 -23.72
C GLU A 117 8.65 -7.74 -23.74
N CYS A 118 8.37 -8.67 -22.83
CA CYS A 118 9.18 -9.88 -22.60
C CYS A 118 8.65 -11.13 -23.32
N GLY A 119 7.44 -11.07 -23.89
CA GLY A 119 6.79 -12.24 -24.49
C GLY A 119 6.39 -13.31 -23.48
N SER A 120 6.27 -12.95 -22.18
CA SER A 120 5.93 -13.90 -21.12
C SER A 120 4.43 -14.24 -21.11
N GLY A 121 4.11 -15.48 -20.72
CA GLY A 121 2.72 -15.93 -20.58
C GLY A 121 2.03 -15.20 -19.42
N LEU A 122 0.81 -14.71 -19.65
CA LEU A 122 -0.03 -14.09 -18.63
C LEU A 122 -1.44 -14.67 -18.73
N ALA A 123 -2.01 -15.06 -17.59
CA ALA A 123 -3.39 -15.53 -17.50
C ALA A 123 -4.12 -14.86 -16.34
N LEU A 124 -5.38 -14.57 -16.56
CA LEU A 124 -6.31 -14.04 -15.57
C LEU A 124 -7.43 -15.04 -15.33
N LEU A 125 -7.67 -15.35 -14.06
CA LEU A 125 -8.83 -16.11 -13.62
C LEU A 125 -9.74 -15.21 -12.82
N LEU A 126 -11.04 -15.21 -13.12
CA LEU A 126 -12.08 -14.68 -12.25
C LEU A 126 -12.79 -15.84 -11.57
N VAL A 127 -12.96 -15.74 -10.27
CA VAL A 127 -13.55 -16.78 -9.40
C VAL A 127 -14.70 -16.17 -8.65
N ASP A 128 -15.86 -16.83 -8.68
CA ASP A 128 -17.06 -16.41 -7.97
C ASP A 128 -17.59 -17.60 -7.16
N PHE A 129 -17.89 -17.37 -5.88
CA PHE A 129 -18.41 -18.42 -5.00
C PHE A 129 -19.90 -18.64 -5.25
N ASP A 130 -20.22 -19.78 -5.81
CA ASP A 130 -21.59 -20.12 -6.19
C ASP A 130 -22.52 -20.13 -4.97
N ARG A 131 -23.66 -19.42 -5.09
CA ARG A 131 -24.70 -19.38 -4.04
C ARG A 131 -24.23 -18.86 -2.68
N PHE A 132 -23.18 -18.04 -2.64
CA PHE A 132 -22.68 -17.43 -1.40
C PHE A 132 -23.79 -16.73 -0.59
N LYS A 133 -24.76 -16.11 -1.28
CA LYS A 133 -25.91 -15.49 -0.63
C LYS A 133 -26.71 -16.50 0.21
N GLU A 134 -26.88 -17.75 -0.24
CA GLU A 134 -27.61 -18.78 0.51
C GLU A 134 -26.91 -19.09 1.86
N VAL A 135 -25.58 -19.01 1.92
CA VAL A 135 -24.82 -19.16 3.17
C VAL A 135 -25.12 -17.99 4.12
N ASN A 136 -25.07 -16.75 3.62
CA ASN A 136 -25.43 -15.59 4.42
C ASN A 136 -26.87 -15.65 4.94
N ASP A 137 -27.80 -16.05 4.09
CA ASP A 137 -29.23 -16.13 4.43
C ASP A 137 -29.51 -17.26 5.46
N SER A 138 -28.69 -18.34 5.47
CA SER A 138 -28.89 -19.50 6.35
C SER A 138 -28.09 -19.46 7.64
N LEU A 139 -26.82 -19.01 7.59
CA LEU A 139 -25.86 -19.02 8.70
C LEU A 139 -25.50 -17.62 9.21
N GLY A 140 -25.98 -16.57 8.53
CA GLY A 140 -25.70 -15.19 8.89
C GLY A 140 -24.43 -14.62 8.24
N HIS A 141 -24.32 -13.28 8.25
CA HIS A 141 -23.22 -12.56 7.61
C HIS A 141 -21.84 -12.87 8.25
N ALA A 142 -21.79 -13.14 9.55
CA ALA A 142 -20.53 -13.50 10.21
C ALA A 142 -19.96 -14.81 9.66
N ALA A 143 -20.80 -15.81 9.41
CA ALA A 143 -20.41 -17.07 8.78
C ALA A 143 -19.96 -16.85 7.32
N GLY A 144 -20.63 -15.97 6.58
CA GLY A 144 -20.21 -15.57 5.25
C GLY A 144 -18.84 -14.89 5.23
N ASP A 145 -18.58 -13.99 6.16
CA ASP A 145 -17.28 -13.32 6.32
C ASP A 145 -16.16 -14.33 6.63
N GLU A 146 -16.41 -15.25 7.55
CA GLU A 146 -15.47 -16.32 7.88
C GLU A 146 -15.20 -17.22 6.66
N LEU A 147 -16.22 -17.56 5.88
CA LEU A 147 -16.09 -18.33 4.65
C LEU A 147 -15.23 -17.59 3.62
N LEU A 148 -15.42 -16.29 3.44
CA LEU A 148 -14.58 -15.47 2.54
C LEU A 148 -13.14 -15.44 2.98
N VAL A 149 -12.84 -15.33 4.27
CA VAL A 149 -11.47 -15.37 4.81
C VAL A 149 -10.83 -16.74 4.55
N GLN A 150 -11.54 -17.83 4.85
CA GLN A 150 -11.05 -19.18 4.59
C GLN A 150 -10.89 -19.43 3.07
N GLY A 151 -11.84 -18.97 2.25
CA GLY A 151 -11.78 -19.07 0.80
C GLY A 151 -10.57 -18.34 0.22
N ALA A 152 -10.30 -17.13 0.68
CA ALA A 152 -9.13 -16.36 0.32
C ALA A 152 -7.82 -17.11 0.64
N ALA A 153 -7.75 -17.72 1.82
CA ALA A 153 -6.59 -18.54 2.22
C ALA A 153 -6.41 -19.76 1.31
N ARG A 154 -7.50 -20.45 0.94
CA ARG A 154 -7.46 -21.61 0.01
C ARG A 154 -7.01 -21.20 -1.38
N LEU A 155 -7.51 -20.07 -1.90
CA LEU A 155 -7.08 -19.52 -3.20
C LEU A 155 -5.58 -19.22 -3.19
N ARG A 156 -5.08 -18.55 -2.12
CA ARG A 156 -3.64 -18.30 -1.97
C ARG A 156 -2.82 -19.59 -1.91
N GLY A 157 -3.32 -20.62 -1.24
CA GLY A 157 -2.68 -21.94 -1.19
C GLY A 157 -2.54 -22.58 -2.56
N CYS A 158 -3.58 -22.50 -3.43
CA CYS A 158 -3.54 -23.02 -4.80
C CYS A 158 -2.59 -22.24 -5.71
N VAL A 159 -2.53 -20.91 -5.53
CA VAL A 159 -1.70 -20.02 -6.36
C VAL A 159 -0.23 -20.05 -5.93
N GLY A 160 0.03 -20.03 -4.61
CA GLY A 160 1.40 -19.94 -4.07
C GLY A 160 2.14 -18.71 -4.58
N ASP A 161 3.45 -18.86 -4.80
CA ASP A 161 4.33 -17.80 -5.31
C ASP A 161 4.23 -17.59 -6.83
N ARG A 162 3.36 -18.34 -7.52
CA ARG A 162 3.23 -18.32 -8.99
C ARG A 162 2.33 -17.19 -9.50
N GLY A 163 1.69 -16.46 -8.61
CA GLY A 163 0.76 -15.41 -9.01
C GLY A 163 0.24 -14.57 -7.86
N LEU A 164 -0.77 -13.78 -8.16
CA LEU A 164 -1.43 -12.85 -7.24
C LEU A 164 -2.90 -13.22 -7.10
N VAL A 165 -3.42 -13.16 -5.88
CA VAL A 165 -4.85 -13.27 -5.59
C VAL A 165 -5.34 -11.91 -5.10
N GLY A 166 -6.48 -11.43 -5.61
CA GLY A 166 -7.15 -10.23 -5.15
C GLY A 166 -8.65 -10.47 -4.95
N ARG A 167 -9.28 -9.67 -4.10
CA ARG A 167 -10.74 -9.65 -3.93
C ARG A 167 -11.32 -8.48 -4.70
N MET A 168 -12.26 -8.78 -5.61
CA MET A 168 -12.86 -7.78 -6.50
C MET A 168 -14.08 -7.11 -5.86
N GLY A 169 -14.73 -7.79 -4.91
CA GLY A 169 -15.88 -7.33 -4.15
C GLY A 169 -16.84 -8.48 -3.86
N GLY A 170 -17.62 -8.40 -2.79
CA GLY A 170 -18.54 -9.46 -2.43
C GLY A 170 -17.86 -10.83 -2.33
N ASP A 171 -18.32 -11.79 -3.13
CA ASP A 171 -17.85 -13.16 -3.29
C ASP A 171 -16.95 -13.37 -4.53
N GLU A 172 -16.54 -12.29 -5.19
CA GLU A 172 -15.71 -12.32 -6.39
C GLU A 172 -14.23 -12.13 -6.06
N PHE A 173 -13.40 -13.02 -6.62
CA PHE A 173 -11.94 -13.00 -6.52
C PHE A 173 -11.32 -13.01 -7.92
N ALA A 174 -10.11 -12.49 -8.01
CA ALA A 174 -9.30 -12.55 -9.22
C ALA A 174 -7.93 -13.16 -8.93
N VAL A 175 -7.43 -13.94 -9.88
CA VAL A 175 -6.11 -14.56 -9.82
C VAL A 175 -5.33 -14.19 -11.07
N LEU A 176 -4.14 -13.63 -10.88
CA LEU A 176 -3.21 -13.29 -11.94
C LEU A 176 -2.04 -14.27 -11.89
N LEU A 177 -1.82 -15.00 -12.98
CA LEU A 177 -0.73 -15.97 -13.13
C LEU A 177 0.24 -15.49 -14.21
N ILE A 178 1.54 -15.48 -13.89
CA ILE A 178 2.58 -14.92 -14.73
C ILE A 178 3.59 -16.00 -15.08
N ASP A 179 4.00 -16.07 -16.33
CA ASP A 179 5.03 -16.97 -16.86
C ASP A 179 4.73 -18.46 -16.62
N LEU A 180 3.47 -18.85 -16.78
CA LEU A 180 3.02 -20.22 -16.68
C LEU A 180 2.55 -20.77 -18.02
N ALA A 181 2.85 -22.05 -18.26
CA ALA A 181 2.28 -22.79 -19.37
C ALA A 181 0.77 -22.95 -19.19
N GLU A 182 0.01 -22.98 -20.28
CA GLU A 182 -1.45 -23.12 -20.25
C GLU A 182 -1.94 -24.28 -19.37
N LYS A 183 -1.26 -25.45 -19.45
CA LYS A 183 -1.59 -26.62 -18.64
C LYS A 183 -1.49 -26.35 -17.12
N ASP A 184 -0.52 -25.53 -16.71
CA ASP A 184 -0.29 -25.24 -15.29
C ASP A 184 -1.28 -24.19 -14.78
N VAL A 185 -1.71 -23.25 -15.65
CA VAL A 185 -2.82 -22.34 -15.38
C VAL A 185 -4.12 -23.12 -15.15
N LEU A 186 -4.44 -24.06 -16.05
CA LEU A 186 -5.64 -24.88 -15.92
C LEU A 186 -5.61 -25.77 -14.66
N ARG A 187 -4.45 -26.35 -14.33
CA ARG A 187 -4.27 -27.09 -13.06
C ARG A 187 -4.49 -26.20 -11.84
N THR A 188 -4.05 -24.94 -11.87
CA THR A 188 -4.31 -24.01 -10.78
C THR A 188 -5.82 -23.73 -10.68
N ALA A 189 -6.53 -23.56 -11.79
CA ALA A 189 -7.98 -23.39 -11.80
C ALA A 189 -8.71 -24.64 -11.25
N GLU A 190 -8.28 -25.84 -11.60
CA GLU A 190 -8.81 -27.09 -11.04
C GLU A 190 -8.54 -27.22 -9.54
N CYS A 191 -7.31 -26.89 -9.07
CA CYS A 191 -6.99 -26.83 -7.65
C CYS A 191 -7.92 -25.88 -6.89
N ILE A 192 -8.23 -24.71 -7.46
CA ILE A 192 -9.18 -23.76 -6.87
C ILE A 192 -10.57 -24.38 -6.73
N LEU A 193 -11.09 -25.01 -7.77
CA LEU A 193 -12.39 -25.68 -7.71
C LEU A 193 -12.43 -26.74 -6.61
N GLU A 194 -11.41 -27.61 -6.54
CA GLU A 194 -11.33 -28.66 -5.51
C GLU A 194 -11.22 -28.08 -4.10
N ALA A 195 -10.38 -27.04 -3.93
CA ALA A 195 -10.20 -26.39 -2.65
C ALA A 195 -11.48 -25.70 -2.14
N ILE A 196 -12.28 -25.11 -3.04
CA ILE A 196 -13.54 -24.45 -2.65
C ILE A 196 -14.65 -25.46 -2.41
N ARG A 197 -14.66 -26.60 -3.09
CA ARG A 197 -15.62 -27.70 -2.80
C ARG A 197 -15.42 -28.32 -1.43
N ALA A 198 -14.21 -28.28 -0.89
CA ALA A 198 -13.96 -28.82 0.44
C ALA A 198 -14.77 -28.10 1.50
N PRO A 199 -15.33 -28.81 2.51
CA PRO A 199 -16.16 -28.20 3.54
C PRO A 199 -15.46 -27.04 4.23
N PHE A 200 -16.24 -26.00 4.57
CA PHE A 200 -15.78 -24.86 5.36
C PHE A 200 -16.27 -25.05 6.81
N PRO A 201 -15.39 -25.37 7.75
CA PRO A 201 -15.73 -25.37 9.16
C PRO A 201 -15.86 -23.91 9.62
N LEU A 202 -17.07 -23.52 10.00
CA LEU A 202 -17.43 -22.20 10.47
C LEU A 202 -17.88 -22.27 11.93
N GLN A 203 -17.83 -21.15 12.66
CA GLN A 203 -18.31 -21.13 14.06
C GLN A 203 -19.77 -21.51 14.18
N GLU A 204 -20.61 -21.14 13.22
CA GLU A 204 -22.06 -21.42 13.17
C GLU A 204 -22.40 -22.77 12.54
N GLY A 205 -21.42 -23.56 12.12
CA GLY A 205 -21.63 -24.88 11.49
C GLY A 205 -20.68 -25.14 10.32
N GLU A 206 -21.05 -26.08 9.45
CA GLU A 206 -20.28 -26.39 8.24
C GLU A 206 -21.01 -25.87 7.00
N ALA A 207 -20.31 -25.11 6.15
CA ALA A 207 -20.83 -24.72 4.85
C ALA A 207 -20.15 -25.51 3.72
N ARG A 208 -20.91 -25.79 2.66
CA ARG A 208 -20.44 -26.40 1.42
C ARG A 208 -20.89 -25.52 0.26
N ILE A 209 -19.91 -25.03 -0.49
CA ILE A 209 -20.16 -24.23 -1.69
C ILE A 209 -19.28 -24.75 -2.83
N SER A 210 -19.54 -24.27 -4.02
CA SER A 210 -18.67 -24.43 -5.19
C SER A 210 -18.19 -23.08 -5.69
N SER A 211 -17.46 -23.08 -6.79
CA SER A 211 -17.09 -21.84 -7.47
C SER A 211 -17.21 -21.96 -8.98
N SER A 212 -17.50 -20.85 -9.63
CA SER A 212 -17.44 -20.70 -11.08
C SER A 212 -16.17 -19.95 -11.44
N VAL A 213 -15.35 -20.52 -12.31
CA VAL A 213 -14.03 -19.96 -12.67
C VAL A 213 -13.98 -19.65 -14.17
N GLY A 214 -13.72 -18.39 -14.50
CA GLY A 214 -13.47 -17.93 -15.87
C GLY A 214 -11.98 -17.72 -16.11
N VAL A 215 -11.43 -18.37 -17.13
CA VAL A 215 -9.99 -18.31 -17.46
C VAL A 215 -9.79 -17.57 -18.78
N ALA A 216 -8.95 -16.52 -18.79
CA ALA A 216 -8.53 -15.83 -19.99
C ALA A 216 -7.01 -15.74 -20.08
N PHE A 217 -6.47 -15.95 -21.27
CA PHE A 217 -5.04 -15.83 -21.55
C PHE A 217 -4.78 -14.49 -22.27
N HIS A 218 -3.69 -13.88 -21.89
CA HIS A 218 -3.16 -12.72 -22.60
C HIS A 218 -2.70 -13.13 -23.99
N SER A 219 -3.07 -12.34 -24.99
CA SER A 219 -2.70 -12.55 -26.39
C SER A 219 -2.66 -11.19 -27.08
N LEU A 220 -2.17 -11.15 -28.33
CA LEU A 220 -2.19 -9.93 -29.14
C LEU A 220 -3.60 -9.34 -29.28
N GLU A 221 -4.64 -10.19 -29.28
CA GLU A 221 -6.05 -9.77 -29.36
C GLU A 221 -6.61 -9.33 -28.00
N ALA A 222 -5.98 -9.76 -26.89
CA ALA A 222 -6.33 -9.44 -25.52
C ALA A 222 -5.15 -8.77 -24.78
N ALA A 223 -4.45 -7.87 -25.48
CA ALA A 223 -3.25 -7.20 -24.98
C ALA A 223 -3.53 -6.15 -23.88
N THR A 224 -4.78 -5.72 -23.71
CA THR A 224 -5.14 -4.72 -22.70
C THR A 224 -5.76 -5.37 -21.45
N PRO A 225 -5.50 -4.84 -20.25
CA PRO A 225 -6.11 -5.30 -19.00
C PRO A 225 -7.64 -5.36 -19.07
N ALA A 226 -8.27 -4.33 -19.63
CA ALA A 226 -9.72 -4.25 -19.78
C ALA A 226 -10.27 -5.38 -20.66
N ARG A 227 -9.57 -5.73 -21.74
CA ARG A 227 -9.97 -6.84 -22.63
C ARG A 227 -9.79 -8.18 -21.95
N LEU A 228 -8.69 -8.35 -21.21
CA LEU A 228 -8.41 -9.59 -20.49
C LEU A 228 -9.45 -9.83 -19.39
N LEU A 229 -9.79 -8.78 -18.60
CA LEU A 229 -10.87 -8.82 -17.61
C LEU A 229 -12.21 -9.18 -18.24
N LYS A 230 -12.59 -8.52 -19.34
CA LYS A 230 -13.83 -8.83 -20.06
C LYS A 230 -13.88 -10.28 -20.54
N ASN A 231 -12.78 -10.79 -21.05
CA ASN A 231 -12.71 -12.16 -21.56
C ASN A 231 -12.86 -13.19 -20.41
N ALA A 232 -12.23 -12.94 -19.26
CA ALA A 232 -12.36 -13.78 -18.07
C ALA A 232 -13.79 -13.72 -17.50
N ASP A 233 -14.43 -12.55 -17.50
CA ASP A 233 -15.80 -12.37 -17.06
C ASP A 233 -16.79 -13.14 -17.94
N VAL A 234 -16.66 -13.03 -19.27
CA VAL A 234 -17.46 -13.82 -20.23
C VAL A 234 -17.31 -15.32 -19.96
N ALA A 235 -16.10 -15.79 -19.69
CA ALA A 235 -15.83 -17.19 -19.39
C ALA A 235 -16.49 -17.61 -18.05
N MET A 236 -16.37 -16.79 -17.01
CA MET A 236 -16.99 -17.04 -15.71
C MET A 236 -18.53 -17.07 -15.82
N TYR A 237 -19.13 -16.14 -16.58
CA TYR A 237 -20.55 -16.12 -16.82
C TYR A 237 -21.04 -17.40 -17.52
N ARG A 238 -20.26 -17.92 -18.49
CA ARG A 238 -20.57 -19.23 -19.12
C ARG A 238 -20.48 -20.38 -18.12
N ALA A 239 -19.45 -20.40 -17.26
CA ALA A 239 -19.35 -21.40 -16.19
C ALA A 239 -20.60 -21.42 -15.31
N LYS A 240 -21.09 -20.23 -14.91
CA LYS A 240 -22.34 -20.07 -14.15
C LYS A 240 -23.57 -20.58 -14.93
N GLY A 241 -23.68 -20.23 -16.22
CA GLY A 241 -24.79 -20.61 -17.09
C GLY A 241 -24.87 -22.10 -17.39
N GLU A 242 -23.74 -22.80 -17.44
CA GLU A 242 -23.66 -24.22 -17.75
C GLU A 242 -23.76 -25.14 -16.51
N GLY A 243 -24.18 -24.62 -15.38
CA GLY A 243 -24.49 -25.40 -14.19
C GLY A 243 -23.53 -25.19 -13.04
N ARG A 244 -22.68 -24.15 -13.07
CA ARG A 244 -21.74 -23.78 -11.99
C ARG A 244 -20.72 -24.89 -11.70
N ASP A 245 -19.95 -24.74 -10.61
CA ASP A 245 -18.99 -25.72 -10.12
C ASP A 245 -18.00 -26.20 -11.18
N ARG A 246 -17.48 -25.27 -11.98
CA ARG A 246 -16.60 -25.55 -13.11
C ARG A 246 -15.73 -24.39 -13.51
N LEU A 247 -14.68 -24.67 -14.28
CA LEU A 247 -13.97 -23.66 -15.01
C LEU A 247 -14.49 -23.58 -16.46
N TRP A 248 -14.39 -22.36 -17.01
CA TRP A 248 -14.57 -22.15 -18.45
C TRP A 248 -13.39 -21.33 -18.97
N ARG A 249 -12.80 -21.77 -20.11
CA ARG A 249 -11.76 -21.03 -20.78
C ARG A 249 -12.34 -20.15 -21.88
N TYR A 250 -12.01 -18.86 -21.84
CA TYR A 250 -12.31 -17.98 -22.94
C TYR A 250 -11.57 -18.41 -24.22
N ARG A 251 -12.29 -18.55 -25.30
CA ARG A 251 -11.73 -18.73 -26.66
C ARG A 251 -12.33 -17.64 -27.53
N PRO A 252 -11.49 -16.87 -28.28
CA PRO A 252 -12.04 -15.96 -29.31
C PRO A 252 -12.94 -16.77 -30.24
N SER A 253 -14.15 -16.28 -30.51
CA SER A 253 -15.01 -16.90 -31.50
C SER A 253 -14.39 -16.70 -32.86
N THR A 254 -13.79 -17.74 -33.43
CA THR A 254 -13.64 -17.83 -34.88
C THR A 254 -15.06 -17.81 -35.46
N PHE A 255 -15.32 -16.96 -36.41
CA PHE A 255 -16.57 -16.62 -37.08
C PHE A 255 -17.41 -17.85 -37.48
N THR A 256 -18.06 -18.55 -36.55
CA THR A 256 -19.08 -19.59 -36.84
C THR A 256 -19.98 -19.88 -35.65
N ASP A 257 -20.36 -18.88 -34.83
CA ASP A 257 -21.48 -19.07 -33.92
C ASP A 257 -22.40 -17.84 -33.96
N SER A 258 -23.29 -17.88 -34.98
CA SER A 258 -24.47 -17.01 -35.07
C SER A 258 -25.49 -17.42 -34.02
N GLY A 259 -25.46 -16.77 -32.88
CA GLY A 259 -26.49 -16.97 -31.89
C GLY A 259 -26.17 -16.32 -30.53
N TYR A 260 -26.89 -15.24 -30.28
CA TYR A 260 -27.01 -14.48 -29.06
C TYR A 260 -26.04 -13.31 -28.84
N GLY A 261 -26.21 -12.28 -29.71
CA GLY A 261 -26.05 -10.91 -29.27
C GLY A 261 -27.32 -10.44 -28.58
N ARG A 262 -27.23 -10.08 -27.34
CA ARG A 262 -28.03 -9.02 -26.73
C ARG A 262 -27.20 -8.29 -25.70
N VAL A 263 -26.98 -7.06 -26.08
CA VAL A 263 -26.53 -5.90 -25.36
C VAL A 263 -27.53 -5.59 -24.24
N PHE A 264 -26.99 -5.34 -23.03
CA PHE A 264 -27.50 -4.24 -22.22
C PHE A 264 -26.30 -3.57 -21.54
#